data_a3c098d49887f7df3d76b947c66d34ec
#
_entry.id   a3c098d49887f7df3d76b947c66d34ec
#
_cell.length_a   1.000
_cell.length_b   1.000
_cell.length_c   1.000
_cell.angle_alpha   90.00
_cell.angle_beta   90.00
_cell.angle_gamma   90.00
#
_symmetry.space_group_name_H-M   'P 1'
#
loop_
_entity.id
_entity.type
_entity.pdbx_description
1 polymer ?
#
loop_
_entity_poly.entity_id
_entity_poly.type
_entity_poly.pdbx_seq_one_letter_code
_entity_poly.pdbx_strand_id
1 'polypeptide(L)'
;GDYTQTVSAEGYDDATKTVTVADGNASVGNITLNKSAEVATETLSTAAMDVRVKKNFPSVYDYTMKKFGGKIMYGQPKDVRVITINGTDVTLKDSDVTFKKVSATEAQYTLNVKSGNKINAVVTVQIKVVDNTLKLNVTKIVNKADDAKTEAEENPVQTIAFPNQSLISVRSGQDGAQFTGARMS
;
A
#
# COMPACT_ATOMS: atom_id res chain seq x y z
N GLY A 1 17.46 -16.84 -26.08
CA GLY A 1 17.54 -16.43 -24.69
C GLY A 1 16.19 -16.46 -24.01
N ASP A 2 16.15 -16.45 -22.69
CA ASP A 2 14.95 -16.45 -21.88
C ASP A 2 14.50 -15.03 -21.56
N TYR A 3 13.22 -14.78 -21.76
CA TYR A 3 12.61 -13.48 -21.49
C TYR A 3 11.40 -13.68 -20.59
N THR A 4 11.25 -12.79 -19.60
CA THR A 4 10.08 -12.78 -18.74
C THR A 4 9.12 -11.69 -19.20
N GLN A 5 7.91 -12.08 -19.55
CA GLN A 5 6.82 -11.16 -19.85
C GLN A 5 5.93 -11.03 -18.62
N THR A 6 5.65 -9.79 -18.20
CA THR A 6 4.68 -9.48 -17.15
C THR A 6 3.46 -8.83 -17.78
N VAL A 7 2.28 -9.35 -17.45
CA VAL A 7 0.99 -8.77 -17.86
C VAL A 7 0.28 -8.30 -16.61
N SER A 8 -0.18 -7.04 -16.63
CA SER A 8 -0.90 -6.40 -15.55
C SER A 8 -2.21 -5.82 -16.06
N ALA A 9 -3.27 -5.97 -15.30
CA ALA A 9 -4.54 -5.29 -15.55
C ALA A 9 -5.15 -4.80 -14.25
N GLU A 10 -5.94 -3.74 -14.31
CA GLU A 10 -6.60 -3.20 -13.13
C GLU A 10 -7.61 -4.22 -12.57
N GLY A 11 -7.55 -4.45 -11.23
CA GLY A 11 -8.39 -5.43 -10.55
C GLY A 11 -7.96 -6.88 -10.73
N TYR A 12 -6.79 -7.12 -11.30
CA TYR A 12 -6.20 -8.45 -11.46
C TYR A 12 -4.79 -8.51 -10.88
N ASP A 13 -4.40 -9.69 -10.45
CA ASP A 13 -3.02 -9.96 -10.03
C ASP A 13 -2.11 -10.00 -11.25
N ASP A 14 -0.90 -9.47 -11.12
CA ASP A 14 0.09 -9.53 -12.18
C ASP A 14 0.44 -11.00 -12.49
N ALA A 15 0.48 -11.36 -13.75
CA ALA A 15 0.92 -12.67 -14.18
C ALA A 15 2.21 -12.57 -14.97
N THR A 16 3.15 -13.47 -14.70
CA THR A 16 4.43 -13.56 -15.39
C THR A 16 4.54 -14.88 -16.15
N LYS A 17 5.16 -14.83 -17.33
CA LYS A 17 5.47 -16.01 -18.12
C LYS A 17 6.86 -15.88 -18.72
N THR A 18 7.68 -16.90 -18.55
CA THR A 18 8.98 -16.99 -19.20
C THR A 18 8.83 -17.63 -20.57
N VAL A 19 9.46 -17.03 -21.57
CA VAL A 19 9.48 -17.48 -22.96
C VAL A 19 10.92 -17.60 -23.43
N THR A 20 11.26 -18.77 -23.93
CA THR A 20 12.58 -18.99 -24.54
C THR A 20 12.51 -18.67 -26.04
N VAL A 21 13.30 -17.69 -26.48
CA VAL A 21 13.48 -17.39 -27.90
C VAL A 21 14.78 -18.03 -28.37
N ALA A 22 14.67 -19.06 -29.19
CA ALA A 22 15.83 -19.77 -29.75
C ALA A 22 16.29 -19.09 -31.04
N ASP A 23 15.48 -19.15 -32.10
CA ASP A 23 15.76 -18.53 -33.39
C ASP A 23 14.48 -17.91 -33.95
N GLY A 24 14.43 -16.59 -34.05
CA GLY A 24 13.27 -15.88 -34.64
C GLY A 24 12.18 -15.51 -33.62
N ASN A 25 10.91 -15.69 -33.99
CA ASN A 25 9.77 -15.27 -33.17
C ASN A 25 9.31 -16.38 -32.24
N ALA A 26 9.03 -16.03 -30.97
CA ALA A 26 8.38 -16.92 -30.02
C ALA A 26 7.00 -16.35 -29.64
N SER A 27 5.99 -17.23 -29.57
CA SER A 27 4.65 -16.85 -29.11
C SER A 27 4.52 -17.13 -27.62
N VAL A 28 4.05 -16.15 -26.87
CA VAL A 28 3.77 -16.30 -25.44
C VAL A 28 2.49 -17.09 -25.21
N GLY A 29 1.60 -17.14 -26.19
CA GLY A 29 0.26 -17.70 -26.05
C GLY A 29 -0.60 -16.89 -25.07
N ASN A 30 -1.71 -17.48 -24.63
CA ASN A 30 -2.61 -16.81 -23.69
C ASN A 30 -2.01 -16.76 -22.29
N ILE A 31 -2.18 -15.61 -21.62
CA ILE A 31 -1.90 -15.42 -20.21
C ILE A 31 -3.21 -15.11 -19.51
N THR A 32 -3.60 -15.95 -18.56
CA THR A 32 -4.81 -15.73 -17.75
C THR A 32 -4.45 -14.92 -16.53
N LEU A 33 -5.19 -13.82 -16.32
CA LEU A 33 -5.09 -13.02 -15.12
C LEU A 33 -6.16 -13.47 -14.11
N ASN A 34 -5.77 -13.64 -12.87
CA ASN A 34 -6.69 -13.88 -11.78
C ASN A 34 -7.18 -12.54 -11.22
N LYS A 35 -8.50 -12.45 -10.96
CA LYS A 35 -9.04 -11.25 -10.30
C LYS A 35 -8.42 -11.11 -8.92
N SER A 36 -7.89 -9.92 -8.63
CA SER A 36 -7.33 -9.62 -7.30
C SER A 36 -8.43 -9.69 -6.24
N ALA A 37 -8.06 -10.17 -5.05
CA ALA A 37 -8.96 -10.12 -3.92
C ALA A 37 -9.37 -8.68 -3.61
N GLU A 38 -10.64 -8.45 -3.36
CA GLU A 38 -11.14 -7.14 -2.99
C GLU A 38 -10.65 -6.79 -1.59
N VAL A 39 -9.92 -5.67 -1.49
CA VAL A 39 -9.42 -5.19 -0.19
C VAL A 39 -10.52 -4.45 0.55
N ALA A 40 -10.83 -4.91 1.76
CA ALA A 40 -11.79 -4.24 2.62
C ALA A 40 -11.35 -2.80 2.94
N THR A 41 -12.27 -1.86 2.75
CA THR A 41 -12.03 -0.43 2.99
C THR A 41 -12.92 0.11 4.10
N GLU A 42 -12.56 1.29 4.61
CA GLU A 42 -13.34 2.09 5.53
C GLU A 42 -13.35 3.54 5.07
N THR A 43 -14.48 4.23 5.24
CA THR A 43 -14.62 5.63 4.83
C THR A 43 -14.41 6.57 6.02
N LEU A 44 -13.49 7.52 5.83
CA LEU A 44 -13.31 8.69 6.68
C LEU A 44 -13.91 9.89 5.95
N SER A 45 -14.75 10.67 6.62
CA SER A 45 -15.62 11.65 5.99
C SER A 45 -15.56 13.01 6.66
N THR A 46 -15.41 14.06 5.85
CA THR A 46 -15.59 15.48 6.22
C THR A 46 -16.64 16.11 5.33
N ALA A 47 -16.96 17.38 5.56
CA ALA A 47 -17.81 18.15 4.64
C ALA A 47 -17.16 18.36 3.26
N ALA A 48 -15.82 18.30 3.17
CA ALA A 48 -15.07 18.57 1.95
C ALA A 48 -14.82 17.32 1.10
N MET A 49 -14.54 16.18 1.74
CA MET A 49 -14.19 14.95 1.04
C MET A 49 -14.50 13.69 1.85
N ASP A 50 -14.67 12.58 1.13
CA ASP A 50 -14.58 11.23 1.67
C ASP A 50 -13.26 10.61 1.27
N VAL A 51 -12.64 9.87 2.17
CA VAL A 51 -11.41 9.11 1.92
C VAL A 51 -11.67 7.66 2.28
N ARG A 52 -11.57 6.76 1.31
CA ARG A 52 -11.59 5.32 1.60
C ARG A 52 -10.17 4.86 1.90
N VAL A 53 -9.97 4.33 3.07
CA VAL A 53 -8.69 3.75 3.51
C VAL A 53 -8.80 2.22 3.54
N LYS A 54 -7.71 1.54 3.25
CA LYS A 54 -7.66 0.07 3.31
C LYS A 54 -7.58 -0.38 4.76
N LYS A 55 -8.30 -1.47 5.13
CA LYS A 55 -8.25 -2.00 6.50
C LYS A 55 -7.01 -2.83 6.78
N ASN A 56 -6.39 -3.38 5.77
CA ASN A 56 -5.23 -4.28 5.89
C ASN A 56 -3.87 -3.56 5.85
N PHE A 57 -3.85 -2.24 5.61
CA PHE A 57 -2.62 -1.44 5.62
C PHE A 57 -2.96 0.06 5.66
N PRO A 58 -2.14 0.93 6.30
CA PRO A 58 -2.38 2.37 6.33
C PRO A 58 -2.12 3.02 4.96
N SER A 59 -3.01 2.78 4.02
CA SER A 59 -2.97 3.32 2.67
C SER A 59 -4.34 3.80 2.21
N VAL A 60 -4.35 4.73 1.28
CA VAL A 60 -5.57 5.28 0.70
C VAL A 60 -5.98 4.45 -0.52
N TYR A 61 -7.25 4.08 -0.58
CA TYR A 61 -7.83 3.44 -1.76
C TYR A 61 -8.28 4.49 -2.78
N ASP A 62 -9.11 5.45 -2.36
CA ASP A 62 -9.53 6.60 -3.16
C ASP A 62 -10.05 7.77 -2.31
N TYR A 63 -10.34 8.87 -3.02
CA TYR A 63 -10.93 10.09 -2.49
C TYR A 63 -12.16 10.46 -3.31
N THR A 64 -13.23 10.91 -2.66
CA THR A 64 -14.35 11.59 -3.31
C THR A 64 -14.37 13.06 -2.88
N MET A 65 -14.08 13.94 -3.82
CA MET A 65 -14.01 15.39 -3.59
C MET A 65 -15.41 16.01 -3.69
N LYS A 66 -16.10 16.17 -2.56
CA LYS A 66 -17.50 16.64 -2.49
C LYS A 66 -17.70 18.00 -3.12
N LYS A 67 -16.78 18.96 -2.89
CA LYS A 67 -16.85 20.31 -3.43
C LYS A 67 -16.59 20.41 -4.94
N PHE A 68 -16.10 19.32 -5.56
CA PHE A 68 -15.80 19.28 -6.99
C PHE A 68 -16.72 18.28 -7.72
N GLY A 69 -18.01 18.28 -7.39
CA GLY A 69 -19.00 17.45 -8.06
C GLY A 69 -18.85 15.95 -7.78
N GLY A 70 -18.24 15.58 -6.66
CA GLY A 70 -18.04 14.16 -6.29
C GLY A 70 -16.99 13.45 -7.14
N LYS A 71 -16.04 14.16 -7.74
CA LYS A 71 -14.95 13.53 -8.51
C LYS A 71 -14.15 12.57 -7.66
N ILE A 72 -13.91 11.40 -8.20
CA ILE A 72 -13.10 10.34 -7.57
C ILE A 72 -11.65 10.48 -8.03
N MET A 73 -10.75 10.50 -7.07
CA MET A 73 -9.31 10.42 -7.28
C MET A 73 -8.80 9.15 -6.62
N TYR A 74 -8.00 8.37 -7.31
CA TYR A 74 -7.50 7.11 -6.78
C TYR A 74 -6.19 7.31 -6.02
N GLY A 75 -6.01 6.51 -4.96
CA GLY A 75 -4.77 6.38 -4.21
C GLY A 75 -3.95 5.18 -4.68
N GLN A 76 -3.70 4.21 -3.79
CA GLN A 76 -2.92 3.01 -4.08
C GLN A 76 -3.80 1.91 -4.70
N PRO A 77 -3.66 1.63 -5.99
CA PRO A 77 -4.49 0.64 -6.68
C PRO A 77 -4.11 -0.81 -6.31
N LYS A 78 -2.83 -1.08 -6.10
CA LYS A 78 -2.33 -2.41 -5.74
C LYS A 78 -2.36 -2.63 -4.22
N ASP A 79 -2.43 -3.90 -3.80
CA ASP A 79 -2.33 -4.26 -2.38
C ASP A 79 -0.86 -4.33 -1.95
N VAL A 80 -0.24 -3.17 -1.78
CA VAL A 80 1.14 -3.04 -1.30
C VAL A 80 1.14 -2.86 0.21
N ARG A 81 1.73 -3.81 0.93
CA ARG A 81 1.77 -3.86 2.40
C ARG A 81 3.20 -3.93 2.92
N VAL A 82 4.04 -3.03 2.44
CA VAL A 82 5.46 -2.97 2.81
C VAL A 82 5.69 -1.79 3.74
N ILE A 83 6.38 -2.05 4.84
CA ILE A 83 6.96 -1.07 5.74
C ILE A 83 8.47 -1.27 5.75
N THR A 84 9.22 -0.19 5.63
CA THR A 84 10.69 -0.23 5.74
C THR A 84 11.09 0.22 7.13
N ILE A 85 11.83 -0.61 7.86
CA ILE A 85 12.40 -0.30 9.18
C ILE A 85 13.92 -0.36 9.07
N ASN A 86 14.60 0.73 9.43
CA ASN A 86 16.06 0.82 9.36
C ASN A 86 16.66 0.33 8.02
N GLY A 87 15.98 0.67 6.91
CA GLY A 87 16.40 0.26 5.57
C GLY A 87 16.01 -1.18 5.17
N THR A 88 15.34 -1.95 6.04
CA THR A 88 14.86 -3.30 5.73
C THR A 88 13.39 -3.30 5.42
N ASP A 89 13.02 -3.81 4.24
CA ASP A 89 11.63 -3.96 3.83
C ASP A 89 10.98 -5.17 4.47
N VAL A 90 9.82 -4.98 5.08
CA VAL A 90 9.01 -6.01 5.71
C VAL A 90 7.61 -5.99 5.10
N THR A 91 7.22 -7.09 4.46
CA THR A 91 5.86 -7.27 3.95
C THR A 91 4.96 -7.81 5.05
N LEU A 92 3.90 -7.08 5.38
CA LEU A 92 2.94 -7.45 6.41
C LEU A 92 1.84 -8.36 5.86
N LYS A 93 1.39 -9.31 6.68
CA LYS A 93 0.19 -10.13 6.45
C LYS A 93 -1.02 -9.49 7.12
N ASP A 94 -2.22 -9.96 6.80
CA ASP A 94 -3.44 -9.47 7.45
C ASP A 94 -3.42 -9.66 8.97
N SER A 95 -2.83 -10.76 9.44
CA SER A 95 -2.64 -11.05 10.87
C SER A 95 -1.73 -10.05 11.60
N ASP A 96 -0.87 -9.35 10.87
CA ASP A 96 0.09 -8.40 11.44
C ASP A 96 -0.51 -7.01 11.62
N VAL A 97 -1.72 -6.77 11.07
CA VAL A 97 -2.37 -5.46 11.03
C VAL A 97 -3.67 -5.50 11.81
N THR A 98 -3.80 -4.61 12.78
CA THR A 98 -5.07 -4.35 13.47
C THR A 98 -5.58 -2.98 13.06
N PHE A 99 -6.78 -2.94 12.52
CA PHE A 99 -7.46 -1.71 12.11
C PHE A 99 -8.53 -1.32 13.13
N LYS A 100 -8.62 -0.01 13.41
CA LYS A 100 -9.68 0.58 14.24
C LYS A 100 -10.14 1.89 13.63
N LYS A 101 -11.44 2.02 13.33
CA LYS A 101 -12.06 3.34 13.10
C LYS A 101 -12.23 4.04 14.44
N VAL A 102 -11.56 5.16 14.62
CA VAL A 102 -11.55 5.93 15.88
C VAL A 102 -12.71 6.92 15.89
N SER A 103 -12.97 7.57 14.75
CA SER A 103 -14.06 8.51 14.57
C SER A 103 -14.52 8.55 13.11
N ALA A 104 -15.46 9.43 12.79
CA ALA A 104 -15.87 9.67 11.40
C ALA A 104 -14.71 10.12 10.50
N THR A 105 -13.67 10.75 11.07
CA THR A 105 -12.55 11.35 10.34
C THR A 105 -11.21 10.71 10.64
N GLU A 106 -11.17 9.64 11.46
CA GLU A 106 -9.91 9.10 11.96
C GLU A 106 -9.92 7.58 12.02
N ALA A 107 -8.84 6.97 11.52
CA ALA A 107 -8.53 5.56 11.63
C ALA A 107 -7.15 5.36 12.25
N GLN A 108 -7.00 4.28 12.99
CA GLN A 108 -5.75 3.85 13.60
C GLN A 108 -5.40 2.44 13.15
N TYR A 109 -4.13 2.23 12.91
CA TYR A 109 -3.53 0.94 12.59
C TYR A 109 -2.48 0.59 13.64
N THR A 110 -2.49 -0.67 14.05
CA THR A 110 -1.40 -1.24 14.83
C THR A 110 -0.72 -2.28 13.97
N LEU A 111 0.55 -2.06 13.66
CA LEU A 111 1.36 -2.91 12.80
C LEU A 111 2.34 -3.69 13.67
N ASN A 112 2.24 -5.03 13.65
CA ASN A 112 3.22 -5.92 14.25
C ASN A 112 4.29 -6.21 13.21
N VAL A 113 5.45 -5.59 13.33
CA VAL A 113 6.53 -5.68 12.35
C VAL A 113 7.60 -6.61 12.89
N LYS A 114 7.81 -7.75 12.21
CA LYS A 114 8.83 -8.72 12.59
C LYS A 114 9.60 -9.20 11.37
N SER A 115 10.93 -9.18 11.45
CA SER A 115 11.80 -9.75 10.43
C SER A 115 13.05 -10.34 11.08
N GLY A 116 13.12 -11.67 11.08
CA GLY A 116 14.18 -12.41 11.75
C GLY A 116 14.33 -11.99 13.21
N ASN A 117 15.57 -11.89 13.67
CA ASN A 117 15.91 -11.42 15.00
C ASN A 117 16.24 -9.90 15.02
N LYS A 118 16.19 -9.24 13.85
CA LYS A 118 16.64 -7.84 13.71
C LYS A 118 15.53 -6.82 13.92
N ILE A 119 14.29 -7.18 13.63
CA ILE A 119 13.15 -6.29 13.74
C ILE A 119 12.05 -7.00 14.50
N ASN A 120 11.66 -6.42 15.62
CA ASN A 120 10.50 -6.82 16.40
C ASN A 120 9.89 -5.56 17.05
N ALA A 121 8.94 -4.96 16.37
CA ALA A 121 8.36 -3.69 16.80
C ALA A 121 6.85 -3.64 16.58
N VAL A 122 6.17 -2.85 17.39
CA VAL A 122 4.80 -2.44 17.16
C VAL A 122 4.78 -0.98 16.75
N VAL A 123 4.25 -0.71 15.57
CA VAL A 123 4.12 0.64 15.03
C VAL A 123 2.65 1.03 14.99
N THR A 124 2.29 2.14 15.63
CA THR A 124 0.94 2.69 15.56
C THR A 124 0.91 3.83 14.55
N VAL A 125 0.04 3.70 13.56
CA VAL A 125 -0.16 4.69 12.49
C VAL A 125 -1.56 5.23 12.57
N GLN A 126 -1.69 6.55 12.46
CA GLN A 126 -2.96 7.26 12.39
C GLN A 126 -3.15 7.83 11.00
N ILE A 127 -4.33 7.63 10.42
CA ILE A 127 -4.81 8.38 9.26
C ILE A 127 -5.96 9.25 9.74
N LYS A 128 -5.84 10.57 9.48
CA LYS A 128 -6.85 11.56 9.87
C LYS A 128 -7.15 12.50 8.71
N VAL A 129 -8.44 12.77 8.52
CA VAL A 129 -8.92 13.73 7.53
C VAL A 129 -9.41 14.98 8.28
N VAL A 130 -8.86 16.13 7.90
CA VAL A 130 -9.27 17.45 8.45
C VAL A 130 -9.60 18.35 7.28
N ASP A 131 -10.85 18.74 7.15
CA ASP A 131 -11.37 19.48 5.99
C ASP A 131 -11.06 18.74 4.68
N ASN A 132 -10.15 19.25 3.86
CA ASN A 132 -9.68 18.66 2.61
C ASN A 132 -8.24 18.14 2.71
N THR A 133 -7.72 17.95 3.92
CA THR A 133 -6.34 17.52 4.15
C THR A 133 -6.31 16.13 4.75
N LEU A 134 -5.54 15.23 4.15
CA LEU A 134 -5.18 13.93 4.69
C LEU A 134 -3.89 14.04 5.49
N LYS A 135 -3.88 13.51 6.70
CA LYS A 135 -2.69 13.38 7.56
C LYS A 135 -2.43 11.92 7.85
N LEU A 136 -1.21 11.48 7.62
CA LEU A 136 -0.71 10.17 8.03
C LEU A 136 0.43 10.40 9.02
N ASN A 137 0.29 9.87 10.23
CA ASN A 137 1.25 10.04 11.31
C ASN A 137 1.60 8.69 11.93
N VAL A 138 2.89 8.48 12.18
CA VAL A 138 3.34 7.44 13.11
C VAL A 138 3.24 8.03 14.51
N THR A 139 2.31 7.51 15.31
CA THR A 139 2.01 8.08 16.65
C THR A 139 2.70 7.37 17.78
N LYS A 140 3.11 6.10 17.57
CA LYS A 140 3.80 5.31 18.58
C LYS A 140 4.66 4.24 17.94
N ILE A 141 5.83 4.01 18.52
CA ILE A 141 6.73 2.90 18.19
C ILE A 141 7.09 2.23 19.51
N VAL A 142 6.94 0.92 19.57
CA VAL A 142 7.37 0.09 20.69
C VAL A 142 8.27 -1.02 20.14
N ASN A 143 9.54 -0.99 20.50
CA ASN A 143 10.42 -2.13 20.29
C ASN A 143 10.01 -3.23 21.26
N LYS A 144 9.71 -4.42 20.77
CA LYS A 144 9.44 -5.57 21.63
C LYS A 144 10.77 -6.24 21.94
N ALA A 145 11.11 -6.28 23.24
CA ALA A 145 12.11 -7.18 23.72
C ALA A 145 11.52 -8.61 23.70
N ASP A 146 12.11 -9.52 22.95
CA ASP A 146 11.91 -10.95 23.20
C ASP A 146 12.88 -11.35 24.30
N ASP A 147 12.45 -12.19 25.23
CA ASP A 147 12.94 -12.56 26.55
C ASP A 147 14.44 -12.82 26.76
N ALA A 148 15.29 -12.63 25.81
CA ALA A 148 16.73 -12.68 25.96
C ALA A 148 17.38 -11.89 24.85
N LYS A 149 17.83 -10.65 25.14
CA LYS A 149 18.79 -9.88 24.33
C LYS A 149 18.76 -10.22 22.85
N THR A 150 17.68 -9.85 22.17
CA THR A 150 17.58 -10.02 20.73
C THR A 150 18.30 -8.86 20.05
N GLU A 151 18.81 -9.06 18.83
CA GLU A 151 19.34 -7.96 18.01
C GLU A 151 18.35 -6.78 17.86
N ALA A 152 17.04 -7.01 18.10
CA ALA A 152 16.01 -5.97 18.11
C ALA A 152 16.14 -5.00 19.29
N GLU A 153 16.66 -5.42 20.44
CA GLU A 153 16.99 -4.53 21.55
C GLU A 153 18.24 -3.70 21.24
N GLU A 154 19.18 -4.29 20.49
CA GLU A 154 20.41 -3.63 20.08
C GLU A 154 20.21 -2.74 18.86
N ASN A 155 19.14 -2.94 18.07
CA ASN A 155 18.78 -2.18 16.90
C ASN A 155 17.37 -1.56 17.02
N PRO A 156 17.18 -0.53 17.86
CA PRO A 156 15.91 0.14 17.99
C PRO A 156 15.48 0.75 16.65
N VAL A 157 14.19 0.88 16.43
CA VAL A 157 13.66 1.54 15.23
C VAL A 157 14.17 2.99 15.20
N GLN A 158 14.97 3.32 14.20
CA GLN A 158 15.52 4.65 13.94
C GLN A 158 14.81 5.32 12.77
N THR A 159 14.47 4.54 11.75
CA THR A 159 13.81 5.06 10.57
C THR A 159 12.62 4.18 10.17
N ILE A 160 11.56 4.84 9.70
CA ILE A 160 10.37 4.19 9.13
C ILE A 160 10.04 4.83 7.80
N ALA A 161 9.74 4.00 6.81
CA ALA A 161 9.16 4.45 5.55
C ALA A 161 8.02 3.52 5.10
N PHE A 162 7.13 4.05 4.28
CA PHE A 162 6.06 3.32 3.62
C PHE A 162 6.31 3.38 2.11
N PRO A 163 7.17 2.49 1.58
CA PRO A 163 7.57 2.54 0.18
C PRO A 163 6.41 2.14 -0.74
N ASN A 164 6.49 2.59 -1.98
CA ASN A 164 5.56 2.23 -3.05
C ASN A 164 4.08 2.53 -2.75
N GLN A 165 3.81 3.53 -1.90
CA GLN A 165 2.46 4.01 -1.63
C GLN A 165 2.13 5.20 -2.53
N SER A 166 1.12 5.04 -3.39
CA SER A 166 0.60 6.13 -4.20
C SER A 166 -0.48 6.87 -3.41
N LEU A 167 -0.28 8.15 -3.15
CA LEU A 167 -1.32 9.01 -2.56
C LEU A 167 -2.35 9.45 -3.60
N ILE A 168 -1.90 9.68 -4.84
CA ILE A 168 -2.76 10.02 -5.97
C ILE A 168 -2.30 9.22 -7.17
N SER A 169 -3.23 8.55 -7.85
CA SER A 169 -2.98 7.83 -9.10
C SER A 169 -4.11 8.07 -10.10
N VAL A 170 -3.79 7.89 -11.37
CA VAL A 170 -4.76 7.91 -12.47
C VAL A 170 -4.89 6.48 -13.02
N ARG A 171 -6.12 6.01 -13.21
CA ARG A 171 -6.41 4.69 -13.74
C ARG A 171 -6.83 4.79 -15.20
N SER A 172 -6.49 3.79 -16.01
CA SER A 172 -6.79 3.76 -17.46
C SER A 172 -8.28 3.83 -17.79
N GLY A 173 -9.14 3.31 -16.93
CA GLY A 173 -10.61 3.36 -17.10
C GLY A 173 -11.30 4.53 -16.40
N GLN A 174 -10.54 5.48 -15.83
CA GLN A 174 -11.11 6.63 -15.13
C GLN A 174 -11.64 7.65 -16.12
N ASP A 175 -12.89 8.10 -15.93
CA ASP A 175 -13.49 9.15 -16.79
C ASP A 175 -12.67 10.44 -16.75
N GLY A 176 -12.38 10.99 -17.93
CA GLY A 176 -11.53 12.18 -18.08
C GLY A 176 -10.04 11.92 -17.84
N ALA A 177 -9.58 10.66 -17.69
CA ALA A 177 -8.18 10.35 -17.56
C ALA A 177 -7.41 10.72 -18.82
N GLN A 178 -6.30 11.43 -18.65
CA GLN A 178 -5.33 11.71 -19.70
C GLN A 178 -3.98 11.14 -19.29
N PHE A 179 -3.17 10.76 -20.29
CA PHE A 179 -1.82 10.31 -20.00
C PHE A 179 -1.03 11.45 -19.36
N THR A 180 -0.52 11.20 -18.17
CA THR A 180 0.40 12.11 -17.48
C THR A 180 1.68 11.37 -17.20
N GLY A 181 2.78 11.81 -17.77
CA GLY A 181 4.11 11.28 -17.54
C GLY A 181 4.98 12.34 -16.87
N ALA A 182 5.72 11.95 -15.81
CA ALA A 182 6.80 12.74 -15.25
C ALA A 182 8.10 11.95 -15.39
N ARG A 183 9.12 12.56 -15.98
CA ARG A 183 10.49 12.04 -16.00
C ARG A 183 11.32 12.88 -15.05
N MET A 184 11.86 12.25 -14.02
CA MET A 184 12.94 12.85 -13.24
C MET A 184 14.28 12.43 -13.88
N SER A 185 15.09 13.41 -14.20
CA SER A 185 16.47 13.24 -14.68
C SER A 185 17.45 13.41 -13.53
#